data_48741add39237e33c81dadbe0c682495
#
_entry.id   48741add39237e33c81dadbe0c682495
#
_cell.length_a   1.000
_cell.length_b   1.000
_cell.length_c   1.000
_cell.angle_alpha   90.00
_cell.angle_beta   90.00
_cell.angle_gamma   90.00
#
_symmetry.space_group_name_H-M   'P 1'
#
loop_
_entity.id
_entity.type
_entity.pdbx_description
1 polymer ?
#
loop_
_entity_poly.entity_id
_entity_poly.type
_entity_poly.pdbx_seq_one_letter_code
_entity_poly.pdbx_strand_id
1 'polypeptide(L)'
;MYKRQDYRRRFVKVVATIVLTCSLPFGVLTVASPTVRAAVIDWVVEWYESSIIYKFFGESDSTKLPLYEVIDLPFDYTRIGIPQELPNNTEIIYENSDGEILRFEYMRVEEGSAIIIDAENMEVTEIGVNGCPGHLYISVDPEQSNCITWYDNGAKMQFIIDGFLEGNELQKMAASVLQVD
;
A
#
# COMPACT_ATOMS: atom_id res chain seq x y z
N MET A 1 -7.21 -4.73 -57.00
CA MET A 1 -6.46 -5.19 -55.81
C MET A 1 -5.64 -4.11 -55.11
N TYR A 2 -5.53 -2.90 -55.62
CA TYR A 2 -4.71 -1.78 -55.10
C TYR A 2 -5.34 -0.96 -53.95
N LYS A 3 -6.68 -0.88 -53.84
CA LYS A 3 -7.37 -0.04 -52.82
C LYS A 3 -7.25 -0.51 -51.37
N ARG A 4 -6.98 -1.81 -51.15
CA ARG A 4 -6.89 -2.39 -49.80
C ARG A 4 -5.55 -2.10 -49.09
N GLN A 5 -4.51 -1.86 -49.89
CA GLN A 5 -3.16 -1.60 -49.34
C GLN A 5 -2.98 -0.15 -48.91
N ASP A 6 -3.67 0.80 -49.54
CA ASP A 6 -3.65 2.21 -49.16
C ASP A 6 -4.42 2.48 -47.87
N TYR A 7 -5.51 1.73 -47.63
CA TYR A 7 -6.32 1.84 -46.39
C TYR A 7 -5.51 1.36 -45.17
N ARG A 8 -4.78 0.25 -45.30
CA ARG A 8 -3.92 -0.26 -44.23
C ARG A 8 -2.76 0.69 -43.93
N ARG A 9 -2.15 1.30 -44.92
CA ARG A 9 -1.07 2.29 -44.70
C ARG A 9 -1.56 3.57 -44.06
N ARG A 10 -2.78 4.03 -44.38
CA ARG A 10 -3.39 5.20 -43.73
C ARG A 10 -3.78 4.88 -42.29
N PHE A 11 -4.36 3.72 -42.04
CA PHE A 11 -4.74 3.27 -40.71
C PHE A 11 -3.51 3.14 -39.80
N VAL A 12 -2.47 2.51 -40.24
CA VAL A 12 -1.20 2.38 -39.49
C VAL A 12 -0.58 3.75 -39.20
N LYS A 13 -0.60 4.69 -40.15
CA LYS A 13 -0.10 6.06 -39.89
C LYS A 13 -0.93 6.80 -38.84
N VAL A 14 -2.26 6.70 -38.89
CA VAL A 14 -3.15 7.34 -37.93
C VAL A 14 -2.97 6.76 -36.53
N VAL A 15 -2.88 5.43 -36.40
CA VAL A 15 -2.63 4.76 -35.12
C VAL A 15 -1.24 5.13 -34.58
N ALA A 16 -0.20 5.13 -35.43
CA ALA A 16 1.13 5.53 -35.02
C ALA A 16 1.19 7.01 -34.56
N THR A 17 0.43 7.89 -35.21
CA THR A 17 0.37 9.32 -34.85
C THR A 17 -0.35 9.49 -33.49
N ILE A 18 -1.45 8.75 -33.25
CA ILE A 18 -2.18 8.79 -31.97
C ILE A 18 -1.30 8.25 -30.83
N VAL A 19 -0.61 7.14 -31.04
CA VAL A 19 0.31 6.59 -30.04
C VAL A 19 1.44 7.56 -29.73
N LEU A 20 2.01 8.20 -30.76
CA LEU A 20 3.11 9.17 -30.59
C LEU A 20 2.63 10.46 -29.89
N THR A 21 1.44 10.96 -30.22
CA THR A 21 0.88 12.18 -29.60
C THR A 21 0.41 11.95 -28.16
N CYS A 22 0.01 10.73 -27.80
CA CYS A 22 -0.34 10.41 -26.40
C CYS A 22 0.90 10.08 -25.55
N SER A 23 1.92 9.44 -26.13
CA SER A 23 3.13 9.06 -25.39
C SER A 23 4.12 10.20 -25.16
N LEU A 24 4.18 11.20 -26.06
CA LEU A 24 5.08 12.36 -25.92
C LEU A 24 4.73 13.26 -24.72
N PRO A 25 3.47 13.67 -24.47
CA PRO A 25 3.13 14.45 -23.28
C PRO A 25 3.36 13.66 -21.97
N PHE A 26 3.10 12.35 -21.96
CA PHE A 26 3.35 11.49 -20.80
C PHE A 26 4.86 11.36 -20.53
N GLY A 27 5.66 11.16 -21.57
CA GLY A 27 7.12 11.09 -21.46
C GLY A 27 7.75 12.41 -21.00
N VAL A 28 7.24 13.56 -21.46
CA VAL A 28 7.72 14.88 -21.04
C VAL A 28 7.31 15.21 -19.60
N LEU A 29 6.10 14.84 -19.18
CA LEU A 29 5.63 15.02 -17.80
C LEU A 29 6.44 14.16 -16.81
N THR A 30 6.77 12.93 -17.15
CA THR A 30 7.59 12.05 -16.29
C THR A 30 9.07 12.48 -16.26
N VAL A 31 9.58 13.13 -17.29
CA VAL A 31 10.96 13.68 -17.31
C VAL A 31 11.02 15.04 -16.60
N ALA A 32 9.98 15.86 -16.67
CA ALA A 32 9.98 17.24 -16.19
C ALA A 32 9.62 17.39 -14.71
N SER A 33 9.03 16.38 -14.07
CA SER A 33 8.66 16.45 -12.65
C SER A 33 9.15 15.23 -11.88
N PRO A 34 10.20 15.38 -11.05
CA PRO A 34 10.67 14.32 -10.15
C PRO A 34 9.56 13.79 -9.24
N THR A 35 8.65 14.66 -8.82
CA THR A 35 7.52 14.34 -7.94
C THR A 35 6.48 13.44 -8.63
N VAL A 36 6.23 13.65 -9.93
CA VAL A 36 5.33 12.79 -10.72
C VAL A 36 5.98 11.44 -11.02
N ARG A 37 7.31 11.42 -11.23
CA ARG A 37 8.07 10.18 -11.41
C ARG A 37 8.03 9.33 -10.14
N ALA A 38 8.22 9.92 -8.97
CA ALA A 38 8.15 9.23 -7.68
C ALA A 38 6.75 8.65 -7.42
N ALA A 39 5.69 9.40 -7.71
CA ALA A 39 4.31 8.97 -7.48
C ALA A 39 3.82 7.85 -8.44
N VAL A 40 4.45 7.72 -9.63
CA VAL A 40 4.00 6.74 -10.66
C VAL A 40 4.77 5.43 -10.61
N ILE A 41 5.97 5.39 -10.03
CA ILE A 41 6.90 4.26 -10.18
C ILE A 41 7.12 3.47 -8.88
N ASP A 42 6.81 4.03 -7.71
CA ASP A 42 7.24 3.39 -6.46
C ASP A 42 6.38 2.21 -6.02
N TRP A 43 5.12 2.17 -6.39
CA TRP A 43 4.25 1.02 -6.11
C TRP A 43 3.06 0.94 -7.07
N VAL A 44 2.59 -0.29 -7.35
CA VAL A 44 1.41 -0.60 -8.16
C VAL A 44 0.48 -1.46 -7.35
N VAL A 45 -0.80 -1.10 -7.31
CA VAL A 45 -1.86 -1.90 -6.69
C VAL A 45 -2.57 -2.67 -7.78
N GLU A 46 -2.56 -3.99 -7.69
CA GLU A 46 -3.32 -4.87 -8.55
C GLU A 46 -4.54 -5.40 -7.79
N TRP A 47 -5.71 -5.11 -8.31
CA TRP A 47 -6.98 -5.53 -7.74
C TRP A 47 -7.44 -6.83 -8.36
N TYR A 48 -7.74 -7.82 -7.52
CA TYR A 48 -8.34 -9.09 -7.90
C TYR A 48 -9.65 -9.28 -7.13
N GLU A 49 -10.48 -10.23 -7.53
CA GLU A 49 -11.79 -10.49 -6.92
C GLU A 49 -11.72 -10.82 -5.42
N SER A 50 -10.63 -11.46 -4.99
CA SER A 50 -10.42 -11.90 -3.60
C SER A 50 -9.15 -11.40 -2.94
N SER A 51 -8.33 -10.57 -3.62
CA SER A 51 -7.08 -10.09 -3.05
C SER A 51 -6.59 -8.81 -3.67
N ILE A 52 -5.85 -8.03 -2.91
CA ILE A 52 -5.17 -6.83 -3.38
C ILE A 52 -3.67 -7.06 -3.24
N ILE A 53 -2.94 -6.86 -4.33
CA ILE A 53 -1.50 -7.05 -4.38
C ILE A 53 -0.81 -5.69 -4.51
N TYR A 54 0.02 -5.35 -3.53
CA TYR A 54 0.91 -4.19 -3.55
C TYR A 54 2.25 -4.62 -4.09
N LYS A 55 2.67 -4.07 -5.22
CA LYS A 55 3.99 -4.32 -5.83
C LYS A 55 4.84 -3.08 -5.72
N PHE A 56 6.07 -3.25 -5.32
CA PHE A 56 7.01 -2.18 -5.06
C PHE A 56 8.18 -2.21 -6.04
N PHE A 57 8.60 -1.02 -6.47
CA PHE A 57 9.68 -0.82 -7.42
C PHE A 57 10.60 0.28 -6.86
N GLY A 58 11.88 -0.01 -6.69
CA GLY A 58 12.87 0.95 -6.22
C GLY A 58 14.01 0.30 -5.44
N GLU A 59 15.12 1.01 -5.28
CA GLU A 59 16.28 0.50 -4.55
C GLU A 59 16.00 0.50 -3.04
N SER A 60 16.42 -0.58 -2.38
CA SER A 60 16.36 -0.73 -0.93
C SER A 60 17.66 -0.24 -0.30
N ASP A 61 17.55 0.43 0.84
CA ASP A 61 18.67 0.77 1.69
C ASP A 61 18.81 -0.27 2.82
N SER A 62 19.97 -0.90 2.95
CA SER A 62 20.24 -2.00 3.89
C SER A 62 20.49 -1.55 5.33
N THR A 63 20.02 -0.38 5.72
CA THR A 63 20.14 0.12 7.10
C THR A 63 19.22 -0.64 8.06
N LYS A 64 19.56 -0.63 9.36
CA LYS A 64 18.70 -1.20 10.41
C LYS A 64 17.27 -0.63 10.29
N LEU A 65 16.27 -1.50 10.49
CA LEU A 65 14.88 -1.11 10.49
C LEU A 65 14.62 -0.08 11.60
N PRO A 66 14.04 1.10 11.32
CA PRO A 66 13.65 2.05 12.37
C PRO A 66 12.56 1.46 13.26
N LEU A 67 12.49 1.90 14.50
CA LEU A 67 11.44 1.49 15.41
C LEU A 67 10.21 2.40 15.23
N TYR A 68 9.03 1.77 15.18
CA TYR A 68 7.74 2.47 15.17
C TYR A 68 6.86 1.96 16.29
N GLU A 69 6.09 2.85 16.88
CA GLU A 69 5.11 2.52 17.92
C GLU A 69 3.76 3.18 17.63
N VAL A 70 2.70 2.52 18.06
CA VAL A 70 1.34 3.08 18.12
C VAL A 70 1.21 3.82 19.44
N ILE A 71 0.92 5.12 19.39
CA ILE A 71 0.83 5.95 20.60
C ILE A 71 -0.60 5.96 21.18
N ASP A 72 -1.61 5.94 20.32
CA ASP A 72 -3.02 5.98 20.70
C ASP A 72 -3.67 4.60 20.54
N LEU A 73 -3.42 3.72 21.51
CA LEU A 73 -4.05 2.40 21.55
C LEU A 73 -5.50 2.53 22.03
N PRO A 74 -6.42 1.68 21.54
CA PRO A 74 -7.77 1.59 22.11
C PRO A 74 -7.69 1.26 23.59
N PHE A 75 -8.72 1.68 24.34
CA PHE A 75 -8.84 1.39 25.76
C PHE A 75 -8.75 -0.13 25.98
N ASP A 76 -8.01 -0.54 27.02
CA ASP A 76 -7.78 -1.92 27.46
C ASP A 76 -6.85 -2.82 26.60
N TYR A 77 -6.40 -2.36 25.41
CA TYR A 77 -5.35 -3.08 24.71
C TYR A 77 -3.98 -2.82 25.34
N THR A 78 -3.24 -3.90 25.56
CA THR A 78 -1.87 -3.86 26.09
C THR A 78 -0.95 -4.72 25.24
N ARG A 79 0.29 -4.26 25.06
CA ARG A 79 1.28 -5.03 24.31
C ARG A 79 1.60 -6.34 25.04
N ILE A 80 1.57 -7.44 24.30
CA ILE A 80 1.97 -8.75 24.79
C ILE A 80 3.28 -9.20 24.11
N GLY A 81 4.13 -9.85 24.90
CA GLY A 81 5.40 -10.37 24.39
C GLY A 81 6.44 -9.31 24.03
N ILE A 82 7.46 -9.75 23.31
CA ILE A 82 8.54 -8.93 22.74
C ILE A 82 8.27 -8.80 21.25
N PRO A 83 8.46 -7.60 20.65
CA PRO A 83 8.33 -7.45 19.19
C PRO A 83 9.12 -8.50 18.45
N GLN A 84 8.51 -9.13 17.46
CA GLN A 84 9.21 -10.08 16.60
C GLN A 84 9.94 -9.28 15.52
N GLU A 85 11.23 -9.06 15.75
CA GLU A 85 12.11 -8.36 14.81
C GLU A 85 12.69 -9.36 13.80
N LEU A 86 12.28 -9.22 12.54
CA LEU A 86 12.90 -9.88 11.40
C LEU A 86 13.76 -8.85 10.64
N PRO A 87 14.67 -9.27 9.76
CA PRO A 87 15.58 -8.34 9.08
C PRO A 87 14.88 -7.14 8.39
N ASN A 88 13.71 -7.36 7.79
CA ASN A 88 12.96 -6.33 7.03
C ASN A 88 11.54 -6.11 7.54
N ASN A 89 11.16 -6.72 8.65
CA ASN A 89 9.81 -6.70 9.19
C ASN A 89 9.86 -6.70 10.73
N THR A 90 8.91 -6.00 11.35
CA THR A 90 8.65 -6.06 12.79
C THR A 90 7.16 -6.22 13.02
N GLU A 91 6.80 -7.16 13.88
CA GLU A 91 5.43 -7.41 14.32
C GLU A 91 5.30 -7.13 15.82
N ILE A 92 4.27 -6.37 16.19
CA ILE A 92 3.92 -6.06 17.59
C ILE A 92 2.48 -6.50 17.81
N ILE A 93 2.26 -7.29 18.86
CA ILE A 93 0.96 -7.84 19.18
C ILE A 93 0.44 -7.17 20.45
N TYR A 94 -0.83 -6.83 20.43
CA TYR A 94 -1.59 -6.32 21.57
C TYR A 94 -2.78 -7.24 21.85
N GLU A 95 -3.21 -7.30 23.08
CA GLU A 95 -4.36 -8.08 23.53
C GLU A 95 -5.19 -7.25 24.50
N ASN A 96 -6.51 -7.35 24.39
CA ASN A 96 -7.44 -6.73 25.34
C ASN A 96 -7.88 -7.70 26.43
N SER A 97 -8.73 -7.23 27.37
CA SER A 97 -9.24 -8.04 28.48
C SER A 97 -10.11 -9.24 28.05
N ASP A 98 -10.67 -9.19 26.84
CA ASP A 98 -11.51 -10.26 26.28
C ASP A 98 -10.70 -11.29 25.48
N GLY A 99 -9.37 -11.08 25.36
CA GLY A 99 -8.46 -11.94 24.62
C GLY A 99 -8.47 -11.69 23.12
N GLU A 100 -9.01 -10.58 22.66
CA GLU A 100 -8.95 -10.19 21.24
C GLU A 100 -7.57 -9.68 20.91
N ILE A 101 -7.06 -10.11 19.76
CA ILE A 101 -5.73 -9.79 19.27
C ILE A 101 -5.80 -8.61 18.30
N LEU A 102 -4.89 -7.69 18.48
CA LEU A 102 -4.61 -6.58 17.59
C LEU A 102 -3.15 -6.66 17.18
N ARG A 103 -2.87 -6.64 15.89
CA ARG A 103 -1.52 -6.75 15.34
C ARG A 103 -1.14 -5.44 14.67
N PHE A 104 0.05 -4.96 14.96
CA PHE A 104 0.72 -3.89 14.24
C PHE A 104 1.98 -4.44 13.60
N GLU A 105 2.03 -4.39 12.29
CA GLU A 105 3.16 -4.85 11.49
C GLU A 105 3.69 -3.69 10.64
N TYR A 106 5.02 -3.59 10.55
CA TYR A 106 5.64 -2.68 9.61
C TYR A 106 6.86 -3.34 8.99
N MET A 107 7.07 -3.05 7.71
CA MET A 107 8.15 -3.67 6.95
C MET A 107 8.78 -2.70 5.99
N ARG A 108 10.08 -2.89 5.76
CA ARG A 108 10.79 -2.21 4.69
C ARG A 108 10.43 -2.85 3.37
N VAL A 109 10.11 -2.02 2.41
CA VAL A 109 9.75 -2.46 1.07
C VAL A 109 10.98 -2.41 0.18
N GLU A 110 11.29 -3.53 -0.46
CA GLU A 110 12.40 -3.69 -1.40
C GLU A 110 11.90 -3.82 -2.83
N GLU A 111 12.77 -3.57 -3.79
CA GLU A 111 12.44 -3.80 -5.19
C GLU A 111 12.03 -5.27 -5.44
N GLY A 112 10.89 -5.44 -6.09
CA GLY A 112 10.31 -6.75 -6.35
C GLY A 112 9.52 -7.34 -5.18
N SER A 113 9.43 -6.67 -4.03
CA SER A 113 8.53 -7.07 -2.94
C SER A 113 7.08 -7.00 -3.39
N ALA A 114 6.28 -7.95 -2.91
CA ALA A 114 4.83 -7.92 -3.05
C ALA A 114 4.17 -8.28 -1.72
N ILE A 115 3.18 -7.47 -1.33
CA ILE A 115 2.32 -7.75 -0.18
C ILE A 115 0.95 -8.10 -0.72
N ILE A 116 0.40 -9.20 -0.26
CA ILE A 116 -0.92 -9.69 -0.66
C ILE A 116 -1.83 -9.57 0.56
N ILE A 117 -2.91 -8.80 0.43
CA ILE A 117 -3.96 -8.71 1.44
C ILE A 117 -5.18 -9.44 0.89
N ASP A 118 -5.67 -10.40 1.66
CA ASP A 118 -6.94 -11.05 1.38
C ASP A 118 -8.07 -10.03 1.56
N ALA A 119 -8.83 -9.80 0.50
CA ALA A 119 -9.95 -8.87 0.45
C ALA A 119 -11.29 -9.59 0.21
N GLU A 120 -11.30 -10.92 0.32
CA GLU A 120 -12.54 -11.69 0.22
C GLU A 120 -13.51 -11.29 1.33
N ASN A 121 -14.74 -10.95 0.97
CA ASN A 121 -15.77 -10.46 1.87
C ASN A 121 -15.42 -9.14 2.59
N MET A 122 -14.56 -8.31 2.02
CA MET A 122 -14.19 -7.00 2.57
C MET A 122 -14.68 -5.84 1.71
N GLU A 123 -15.19 -4.82 2.37
CA GLU A 123 -15.40 -3.48 1.78
C GLU A 123 -14.09 -2.71 1.88
N VAL A 124 -13.53 -2.32 0.71
CA VAL A 124 -12.25 -1.62 0.65
C VAL A 124 -12.45 -0.16 0.31
N THR A 125 -11.86 0.72 1.11
CA THR A 125 -11.92 2.17 0.94
C THR A 125 -10.51 2.75 0.87
N GLU A 126 -10.25 3.60 -0.14
CA GLU A 126 -9.02 4.40 -0.19
C GLU A 126 -9.02 5.45 0.90
N ILE A 127 -7.91 5.57 1.62
CA ILE A 127 -7.74 6.51 2.73
C ILE A 127 -6.36 7.19 2.67
N GLY A 128 -6.19 8.23 3.47
CA GLY A 128 -4.88 8.84 3.74
C GLY A 128 -4.51 8.71 5.21
N VAL A 129 -3.30 8.23 5.51
CA VAL A 129 -2.72 8.18 6.86
C VAL A 129 -1.51 9.11 6.91
N ASN A 130 -1.59 10.20 7.66
CA ASN A 130 -0.51 11.19 7.78
C ASN A 130 0.04 11.71 6.44
N GLY A 131 -0.84 11.80 5.42
CA GLY A 131 -0.47 12.22 4.06
C GLY A 131 0.05 11.10 3.16
N CYS A 132 0.14 9.87 3.67
CA CYS A 132 0.51 8.68 2.91
C CYS A 132 -0.73 7.98 2.37
N PRO A 133 -0.70 7.42 1.15
CA PRO A 133 -1.83 6.66 0.59
C PRO A 133 -2.00 5.32 1.30
N GLY A 134 -3.24 4.90 1.48
CA GLY A 134 -3.58 3.65 2.15
C GLY A 134 -4.97 3.14 1.83
N HIS A 135 -5.31 2.01 2.39
CA HIS A 135 -6.61 1.35 2.25
C HIS A 135 -7.12 0.85 3.60
N LEU A 136 -8.41 1.01 3.80
CA LEU A 136 -9.15 0.47 4.92
C LEU A 136 -10.01 -0.70 4.41
N TYR A 137 -9.91 -1.83 5.07
CA TYR A 137 -10.62 -3.07 4.78
C TYR A 137 -11.58 -3.36 5.93
N ILE A 138 -12.87 -3.33 5.66
CA ILE A 138 -13.92 -3.64 6.62
C ILE A 138 -14.59 -4.93 6.20
N SER A 139 -14.51 -5.94 7.04
CA SER A 139 -15.14 -7.22 6.79
C SER A 139 -16.65 -7.14 6.91
N VAL A 140 -17.37 -7.80 6.01
CA VAL A 140 -18.79 -8.06 6.13
C VAL A 140 -19.07 -9.28 7.01
N ASP A 141 -18.03 -10.08 7.31
CA ASP A 141 -18.09 -11.21 8.22
C ASP A 141 -17.61 -10.79 9.60
N PRO A 142 -18.45 -10.87 10.65
CA PRO A 142 -18.07 -10.48 12.01
C PRO A 142 -17.00 -11.38 12.65
N GLU A 143 -16.72 -12.56 12.08
CA GLU A 143 -15.64 -13.45 12.55
C GLU A 143 -14.28 -13.13 11.90
N GLN A 144 -14.25 -12.20 10.95
CA GLN A 144 -13.02 -11.76 10.27
C GLN A 144 -12.61 -10.37 10.76
N SER A 145 -11.31 -10.19 11.06
CA SER A 145 -10.75 -8.91 11.49
C SER A 145 -10.80 -7.85 10.38
N ASN A 146 -10.91 -6.60 10.80
CA ASN A 146 -10.72 -5.45 9.93
C ASN A 146 -9.23 -5.12 9.81
N CYS A 147 -8.84 -4.46 8.72
CA CYS A 147 -7.45 -4.13 8.46
C CYS A 147 -7.30 -2.71 7.88
N ILE A 148 -6.23 -2.04 8.24
CA ILE A 148 -5.78 -0.81 7.62
C ILE A 148 -4.33 -0.97 7.18
N THR A 149 -4.03 -0.52 5.96
CA THR A 149 -2.66 -0.53 5.46
C THR A 149 -2.33 0.79 4.78
N TRP A 150 -1.09 1.26 4.88
CA TRP A 150 -0.61 2.45 4.19
C TRP A 150 0.88 2.34 3.90
N TYR A 151 1.32 3.10 2.92
CA TYR A 151 2.71 3.11 2.47
C TYR A 151 3.33 4.50 2.58
N ASP A 152 4.39 4.61 3.37
CA ASP A 152 5.22 5.82 3.44
C ASP A 152 6.34 5.73 2.39
N ASN A 153 6.14 6.48 1.31
CA ASN A 153 7.10 6.53 0.21
C ASN A 153 8.44 7.19 0.62
N GLY A 154 8.41 8.12 1.56
CA GLY A 154 9.61 8.79 2.05
C GLY A 154 10.51 7.87 2.88
N ALA A 155 9.90 7.09 3.75
CA ALA A 155 10.58 6.10 4.59
C ALA A 155 10.78 4.75 3.91
N LYS A 156 10.13 4.49 2.76
CA LYS A 156 10.06 3.17 2.10
C LYS A 156 9.52 2.09 3.02
N MET A 157 8.49 2.44 3.78
CA MET A 157 7.89 1.57 4.79
C MET A 157 6.42 1.29 4.46
N GLN A 158 6.05 0.03 4.54
CA GLN A 158 4.66 -0.42 4.55
C GLN A 158 4.24 -0.69 5.99
N PHE A 159 3.04 -0.28 6.33
CA PHE A 159 2.43 -0.47 7.64
C PHE A 159 1.10 -1.19 7.50
N ILE A 160 0.79 -2.05 8.46
CA ILE A 160 -0.45 -2.81 8.54
C ILE A 160 -0.90 -2.83 10.00
N ILE A 161 -2.19 -2.57 10.25
CA ILE A 161 -2.84 -2.82 11.53
C ILE A 161 -4.06 -3.69 11.25
N ASP A 162 -4.18 -4.82 11.91
CA ASP A 162 -5.34 -5.70 11.82
C ASP A 162 -5.87 -6.10 13.19
N GLY A 163 -7.18 -6.19 13.30
CA GLY A 163 -7.87 -6.57 14.55
C GLY A 163 -9.37 -6.37 14.46
N PHE A 164 -10.07 -6.77 15.53
CA PHE A 164 -11.53 -6.64 15.65
C PHE A 164 -11.94 -5.25 16.14
N LEU A 165 -11.48 -4.21 15.43
CA LEU A 165 -11.74 -2.81 15.71
C LEU A 165 -12.61 -2.17 14.64
N GLU A 166 -13.38 -1.17 15.02
CA GLU A 166 -14.11 -0.33 14.08
C GLU A 166 -13.14 0.45 13.17
N GLY A 167 -13.57 0.77 11.95
CA GLY A 167 -12.72 1.44 10.97
C GLY A 167 -12.20 2.82 11.41
N ASN A 168 -12.96 3.55 12.23
CA ASN A 168 -12.55 4.84 12.80
C ASN A 168 -11.45 4.66 13.88
N GLU A 169 -11.47 3.57 14.64
CA GLU A 169 -10.44 3.24 15.63
C GLU A 169 -9.15 2.84 14.95
N LEU A 170 -9.23 1.99 13.91
CA LEU A 170 -8.06 1.64 13.07
C LEU A 170 -7.42 2.89 12.45
N GLN A 171 -8.21 3.82 11.91
CA GLN A 171 -7.69 5.07 11.34
C GLN A 171 -7.02 5.95 12.40
N LYS A 172 -7.59 6.03 13.60
CA LYS A 172 -7.04 6.79 14.71
C LYS A 172 -5.71 6.20 15.17
N MET A 173 -5.64 4.88 15.32
CA MET A 173 -4.38 4.18 15.62
C MET A 173 -3.33 4.41 14.55
N ALA A 174 -3.67 4.21 13.28
CA ALA A 174 -2.75 4.41 12.16
C ALA A 174 -2.19 5.84 12.14
N ALA A 175 -3.04 6.84 12.38
CA ALA A 175 -2.60 8.24 12.45
C ALA A 175 -1.67 8.53 13.64
N SER A 176 -1.69 7.68 14.68
CA SER A 176 -0.85 7.82 15.89
C SER A 176 0.49 7.10 15.79
N VAL A 177 0.76 6.38 14.71
CA VAL A 177 2.04 5.69 14.51
C VAL A 177 3.16 6.71 14.35
N LEU A 178 4.19 6.58 15.18
CA LEU A 178 5.38 7.44 15.18
C LEU A 178 6.65 6.60 15.17
N GLN A 179 7.67 7.12 14.49
CA GLN A 179 9.03 6.59 14.64
C GLN A 179 9.56 7.02 16.02
N VAL A 180 10.13 6.05 16.73
CA VAL A 180 10.76 6.27 18.03
C VAL A 180 12.26 6.02 17.91
N ASP A 181 13.07 6.78 18.69
CA ASP A 181 14.53 6.70 18.66
C ASP A 181 15.06 5.54 19.53
#